data_161b110d112d9b53eb62943cbb4c6414
#
_entry.id   161b110d112d9b53eb62943cbb4c6414
#
_cell.length_a   1.000
_cell.length_b   1.000
_cell.length_c   1.000
_cell.angle_alpha   90.00
_cell.angle_beta   90.00
_cell.angle_gamma   90.00
#
_symmetry.space_group_name_H-M   'P 1'
#
loop_
_entity.id
_entity.type
_entity.pdbx_description
1 polymer ?
#
loop_
_entity_poly.entity_id
_entity_poly.type
_entity_poly.pdbx_seq_one_letter_code
_entity_poly.pdbx_strand_id
1 'polypeptide(L)'
;MSLTKLFLNTLERLDRKRIVMDRQANEPYLERYYVFLKDRKYFPFNVFIHKFLKSDPDDVHDHPWSYATIILKGGYYEWTPNFNSQGAKIGETRHWRGPGHFRVCSANSYHRIELEEGTDCWTMFMPGPQRREWGFLVNNKWIHNEQYLKEMKHGNS
;
A
#
# COMPACT_ATOMS: atom_id res chain seq x y z
N MET A 1 -6.68 -18.62 22.95
CA MET A 1 -6.09 -17.56 22.05
C MET A 1 -5.82 -18.21 20.70
N SER A 2 -6.26 -17.61 19.56
CA SER A 2 -6.01 -18.22 18.24
C SER A 2 -4.52 -18.22 17.90
N LEU A 3 -4.07 -19.21 17.10
CA LEU A 3 -2.67 -19.30 16.64
C LEU A 3 -2.23 -18.01 15.92
N THR A 4 -3.11 -17.42 15.12
CA THR A 4 -2.85 -16.14 14.45
C THR A 4 -2.58 -15.02 15.44
N LYS A 5 -3.38 -14.92 16.51
CA LYS A 5 -3.18 -13.89 17.55
C LYS A 5 -1.87 -14.12 18.31
N LEU A 6 -1.54 -15.37 18.59
CA LEU A 6 -0.27 -15.72 19.22
C LEU A 6 0.92 -15.32 18.34
N PHE A 7 0.87 -15.64 17.05
CA PHE A 7 1.91 -15.29 16.08
C PHE A 7 2.11 -13.77 15.98
N LEU A 8 1.05 -12.99 15.80
CA LEU A 8 1.13 -11.54 15.71
C LEU A 8 1.67 -10.90 16.99
N ASN A 9 1.22 -11.37 18.16
CA ASN A 9 1.75 -10.90 19.44
C ASN A 9 3.25 -11.23 19.61
N THR A 10 3.71 -12.37 19.08
CA THR A 10 5.13 -12.72 19.07
C THR A 10 5.94 -11.76 18.21
N LEU A 11 5.46 -11.43 17.00
CA LEU A 11 6.12 -10.43 16.16
C LEU A 11 6.19 -9.05 16.85
N GLU A 12 5.13 -8.65 17.53
CA GLU A 12 5.10 -7.38 18.28
C GLU A 12 6.10 -7.37 19.44
N ARG A 13 6.17 -8.45 20.25
CA ARG A 13 7.16 -8.61 21.34
C ARG A 13 8.61 -8.60 20.84
N LEU A 14 8.85 -9.08 19.63
CA LEU A 14 10.16 -9.07 18.98
C LEU A 14 10.47 -7.72 18.28
N ASP A 15 9.68 -6.68 18.54
CA ASP A 15 9.79 -5.37 17.90
C ASP A 15 9.74 -5.45 16.37
N ARG A 16 8.85 -6.32 15.84
CA ARG A 16 8.64 -6.56 14.40
C ARG A 16 7.31 -5.99 13.90
N LYS A 17 6.74 -5.04 14.64
CA LYS A 17 5.56 -4.27 14.23
C LYS A 17 5.93 -2.80 14.04
N ARG A 18 5.40 -2.19 13.00
CA ARG A 18 5.47 -0.75 12.76
C ARG A 18 4.08 -0.22 12.41
N ILE A 19 3.71 0.89 13.02
CA ILE A 19 2.54 1.67 12.62
C ILE A 19 3.00 2.69 11.58
N VAL A 20 2.40 2.64 10.40
CA VAL A 20 2.59 3.64 9.35
C VAL A 20 1.46 4.65 9.48
N MET A 21 1.83 5.90 9.64
CA MET A 21 0.88 7.01 9.72
C MET A 21 0.48 7.45 8.32
N ASP A 22 -0.75 7.91 8.16
CA ASP A 22 -1.12 8.57 6.92
C ASP A 22 -0.37 9.91 6.77
N ARG A 23 -0.34 10.41 5.56
CA ARG A 23 0.50 11.55 5.19
C ARG A 23 -0.20 12.89 5.37
N GLN A 24 -1.54 12.88 5.51
CA GLN A 24 -2.36 14.09 5.61
C GLN A 24 -2.74 14.38 7.05
N ALA A 25 -3.43 13.46 7.73
CA ALA A 25 -3.95 13.65 9.08
C ALA A 25 -2.99 13.22 10.19
N ASN A 26 -1.88 12.53 9.83
CA ASN A 26 -0.94 11.94 10.78
C ASN A 26 -1.61 10.95 11.75
N GLU A 27 -2.56 10.18 11.24
CA GLU A 27 -3.28 9.14 11.96
C GLU A 27 -2.79 7.74 11.54
N PRO A 28 -3.00 6.69 12.36
CA PRO A 28 -2.68 5.32 11.96
C PRO A 28 -3.41 4.90 10.68
N TYR A 29 -2.63 4.61 9.65
CA TYR A 29 -3.10 4.17 8.34
C TYR A 29 -2.95 2.66 8.17
N LEU A 30 -1.78 2.11 8.57
CA LEU A 30 -1.38 0.76 8.30
C LEU A 30 -0.55 0.20 9.45
N GLU A 31 -0.91 -0.97 9.98
CA GLU A 31 -0.01 -1.78 10.79
C GLU A 31 0.77 -2.74 9.89
N ARG A 32 2.10 -2.71 9.98
CA ARG A 32 3.01 -3.59 9.25
C ARG A 32 3.72 -4.52 10.21
N TYR A 33 3.61 -5.83 9.96
CA TYR A 33 4.34 -6.86 10.67
C TYR A 33 5.42 -7.44 9.76
N TYR A 34 6.66 -7.42 10.21
CA TYR A 34 7.82 -7.95 9.48
C TYR A 34 7.93 -9.46 9.73
N VAL A 35 7.45 -10.26 8.79
CA VAL A 35 7.44 -11.72 8.91
C VAL A 35 8.81 -12.31 8.64
N PHE A 36 9.50 -11.82 7.60
CA PHE A 36 10.78 -12.37 7.16
C PHE A 36 11.97 -11.54 7.64
N LEU A 37 12.19 -10.31 7.17
CA LEU A 37 13.30 -9.45 7.57
C LEU A 37 12.77 -8.14 8.15
N LYS A 38 13.38 -7.67 9.26
CA LYS A 38 13.11 -6.33 9.79
C LYS A 38 13.83 -5.27 8.94
N ASP A 39 15.08 -5.55 8.57
CA ASP A 39 15.85 -4.75 7.61
C ASP A 39 16.30 -5.67 6.45
N ARG A 40 16.03 -5.25 5.21
CA ARG A 40 16.35 -6.05 4.04
C ARG A 40 17.45 -5.44 3.16
N LYS A 41 18.32 -4.66 3.70
CA LYS A 41 19.31 -3.84 2.97
C LYS A 41 19.97 -4.54 1.77
N TYR A 42 20.16 -5.85 1.83
CA TYR A 42 20.85 -6.64 0.80
C TYR A 42 20.01 -7.82 0.24
N PHE A 43 18.76 -7.96 0.66
CA PHE A 43 17.93 -9.09 0.24
C PHE A 43 16.92 -8.67 -0.84
N PRO A 44 16.72 -9.47 -1.92
CA PRO A 44 15.92 -9.06 -3.08
C PRO A 44 14.41 -8.98 -2.81
N PHE A 45 13.90 -9.57 -1.73
CA PHE A 45 12.48 -9.51 -1.36
C PHE A 45 12.29 -9.45 0.15
N ASN A 46 11.07 -9.16 0.57
CA ASN A 46 10.65 -9.29 1.97
C ASN A 46 9.23 -9.87 2.04
N VAL A 47 8.76 -10.17 3.25
CA VAL A 47 7.38 -10.61 3.50
C VAL A 47 6.83 -9.82 4.68
N PHE A 48 5.71 -9.15 4.45
CA PHE A 48 4.98 -8.41 5.46
C PHE A 48 3.56 -8.95 5.61
N ILE A 49 3.00 -8.84 6.81
CA ILE A 49 1.56 -8.79 6.99
C ILE A 49 1.20 -7.33 7.20
N HIS A 50 0.24 -6.85 6.42
CA HIS A 50 -0.33 -5.52 6.56
C HIS A 50 -1.75 -5.64 7.10
N LYS A 51 -2.11 -4.76 8.03
CA LYS A 51 -3.48 -4.48 8.42
C LYS A 51 -3.79 -3.04 8.04
N PHE A 52 -4.54 -2.84 6.99
CA PHE A 52 -5.05 -1.53 6.61
C PHE A 52 -6.16 -1.12 7.55
N LEU A 53 -6.05 0.09 8.11
CA LEU A 53 -6.97 0.67 9.09
C LEU A 53 -7.87 1.74 8.47
N LYS A 54 -7.45 2.31 7.34
CA LYS A 54 -8.19 3.32 6.58
C LYS A 54 -7.78 3.32 5.11
N SER A 55 -8.57 3.98 4.29
CA SER A 55 -8.33 4.16 2.86
C SER A 55 -7.06 4.97 2.60
N ASP A 56 -6.50 4.83 1.39
CA ASP A 56 -5.48 5.78 0.92
C ASP A 56 -6.07 7.18 0.87
N PRO A 57 -5.44 8.16 1.52
CA PRO A 57 -5.93 9.55 1.50
C PRO A 57 -5.54 10.28 0.22
N ASP A 58 -4.69 9.68 -0.59
CA ASP A 58 -3.97 10.33 -1.68
C ASP A 58 -4.51 9.91 -3.06
N ASP A 59 -3.97 10.52 -4.10
CA ASP A 59 -4.15 10.14 -5.50
C ASP A 59 -3.59 8.74 -5.80
N VAL A 60 -3.92 8.21 -6.98
CA VAL A 60 -3.32 6.94 -7.42
C VAL A 60 -1.81 7.06 -7.49
N HIS A 61 -1.12 6.07 -6.99
CA HIS A 61 0.33 6.03 -6.87
C HIS A 61 0.92 4.74 -7.41
N ASP A 62 2.19 4.77 -7.76
CA ASP A 62 2.99 3.61 -8.14
C ASP A 62 3.93 3.18 -6.99
N HIS A 63 4.80 2.21 -7.25
CA HIS A 63 5.70 1.66 -6.24
C HIS A 63 7.16 1.63 -6.71
N PRO A 64 8.14 1.67 -5.79
CA PRO A 64 9.55 1.54 -6.16
C PRO A 64 9.96 0.10 -6.52
N TRP A 65 9.06 -0.86 -6.35
CA TRP A 65 9.26 -2.30 -6.60
C TRP A 65 8.05 -2.94 -7.26
N SER A 66 8.29 -4.03 -7.97
CA SER A 66 7.23 -4.99 -8.27
C SER A 66 6.91 -5.78 -7.00
N TYR A 67 5.66 -6.20 -6.83
CA TYR A 67 5.23 -6.90 -5.62
C TYR A 67 4.18 -7.94 -5.90
N ALA A 68 4.06 -8.92 -5.01
CA ALA A 68 2.90 -9.78 -4.92
C ALA A 68 2.11 -9.49 -3.65
N THR A 69 0.80 -9.66 -3.70
CA THR A 69 -0.08 -9.50 -2.55
C THR A 69 -1.20 -10.52 -2.56
N ILE A 70 -1.63 -10.94 -1.38
CA ILE A 70 -2.82 -11.77 -1.19
C ILE A 70 -3.66 -11.21 -0.04
N ILE A 71 -4.97 -11.13 -0.24
CA ILE A 71 -5.91 -10.74 0.81
C ILE A 71 -6.12 -11.92 1.75
N LEU A 72 -5.86 -11.74 3.03
CA LEU A 72 -6.01 -12.77 4.06
C LEU A 72 -7.37 -12.70 4.75
N LYS A 73 -7.87 -11.48 5.01
CA LYS A 73 -9.14 -11.22 5.69
C LYS A 73 -9.66 -9.84 5.34
N GLY A 74 -10.98 -9.64 5.35
CA GLY A 74 -11.62 -8.39 4.96
C GLY A 74 -11.60 -8.21 3.46
N GLY A 75 -11.27 -7.03 3.02
CA GLY A 75 -11.16 -6.67 1.62
C GLY A 75 -11.08 -5.16 1.45
N TYR A 76 -10.84 -4.74 0.23
CA TYR A 76 -10.85 -3.33 -0.16
C TYR A 76 -11.27 -3.18 -1.61
N TYR A 77 -11.71 -2.00 -1.95
CA TYR A 77 -11.81 -1.58 -3.34
C TYR A 77 -10.47 -1.02 -3.80
N GLU A 78 -10.01 -1.49 -4.94
CA GLU A 78 -8.83 -0.97 -5.61
C GLU A 78 -9.26 -0.14 -6.80
N TRP A 79 -8.84 1.10 -6.83
CA TRP A 79 -9.01 2.00 -7.95
C TRP A 79 -7.78 1.98 -8.82
N THR A 80 -7.96 1.73 -10.12
CA THR A 80 -6.90 1.72 -11.11
C THR A 80 -7.22 2.72 -12.21
N PRO A 81 -6.25 3.53 -12.67
CA PRO A 81 -6.50 4.50 -13.74
C PRO A 81 -6.69 3.81 -15.08
N ASN A 82 -7.59 4.37 -15.88
CA ASN A 82 -7.77 4.03 -17.29
C ASN A 82 -7.05 5.07 -18.14
N PHE A 83 -6.32 4.61 -19.15
CA PHE A 83 -5.58 5.48 -20.06
C PHE A 83 -6.13 5.38 -21.47
N ASN A 84 -6.13 6.49 -22.20
CA ASN A 84 -6.40 6.49 -23.64
C ASN A 84 -5.16 6.08 -24.44
N SER A 85 -5.27 6.02 -25.76
CA SER A 85 -4.18 5.66 -26.68
C SER A 85 -2.98 6.65 -26.66
N GLN A 86 -3.17 7.84 -26.11
CA GLN A 86 -2.14 8.88 -25.95
C GLN A 86 -1.48 8.84 -24.56
N GLY A 87 -1.88 7.88 -23.69
CA GLY A 87 -1.36 7.74 -22.34
C GLY A 87 -1.96 8.73 -21.31
N ALA A 88 -3.01 9.47 -21.67
CA ALA A 88 -3.71 10.34 -20.72
C ALA A 88 -4.73 9.53 -19.90
N LYS A 89 -4.77 9.76 -18.58
CA LYS A 89 -5.78 9.21 -17.69
C LYS A 89 -7.14 9.79 -18.04
N ILE A 90 -8.10 8.94 -18.37
CA ILE A 90 -9.47 9.29 -18.76
C ILE A 90 -10.52 8.89 -17.72
N GLY A 91 -10.13 8.24 -16.64
CA GLY A 91 -11.00 7.78 -15.58
C GLY A 91 -10.32 6.78 -14.68
N GLU A 92 -11.10 6.17 -13.79
CA GLU A 92 -10.66 5.09 -12.91
C GLU A 92 -11.68 3.96 -12.92
N THR A 93 -11.21 2.73 -12.76
CA THR A 93 -12.06 1.55 -12.55
C THR A 93 -11.89 1.05 -11.13
N ARG A 94 -13.00 0.76 -10.48
CA ARG A 94 -13.09 0.25 -9.10
C ARG A 94 -13.25 -1.25 -9.12
N HIS A 95 -12.38 -1.98 -8.45
CA HIS A 95 -12.39 -3.42 -8.36
C HIS A 95 -12.44 -3.88 -6.90
N TRP A 96 -13.38 -4.74 -6.56
CA TRP A 96 -13.35 -5.40 -5.26
C TRP A 96 -12.24 -6.45 -5.18
N ARG A 97 -11.47 -6.42 -4.09
CA ARG A 97 -10.43 -7.38 -3.75
C ARG A 97 -10.76 -8.01 -2.41
N GLY A 98 -11.30 -9.23 -2.45
CA GLY A 98 -11.70 -9.98 -1.26
C GLY A 98 -10.71 -11.05 -0.84
N PRO A 99 -11.01 -11.81 0.24
CA PRO A 99 -10.16 -12.86 0.78
C PRO A 99 -9.76 -13.90 -0.28
N GLY A 100 -8.48 -14.30 -0.29
CA GLY A 100 -7.91 -15.22 -1.26
C GLY A 100 -7.51 -14.56 -2.60
N HIS A 101 -7.86 -13.29 -2.84
CA HIS A 101 -7.44 -12.60 -4.06
C HIS A 101 -5.93 -12.40 -4.06
N PHE A 102 -5.26 -13.03 -5.03
CA PHE A 102 -3.80 -12.94 -5.25
C PHE A 102 -3.49 -12.09 -6.48
N ARG A 103 -2.47 -11.24 -6.38
CA ARG A 103 -1.97 -10.42 -7.49
C ARG A 103 -0.47 -10.32 -7.50
N VAL A 104 0.07 -10.21 -8.73
CA VAL A 104 1.43 -9.75 -8.98
C VAL A 104 1.34 -8.44 -9.74
N CYS A 105 1.95 -7.40 -9.20
CA CYS A 105 1.91 -6.04 -9.73
C CYS A 105 3.30 -5.58 -10.12
N SER A 106 3.41 -4.91 -11.26
CA SER A 106 4.66 -4.25 -11.63
C SER A 106 4.86 -2.96 -10.84
N ALA A 107 6.10 -2.48 -10.77
CA ALA A 107 6.41 -1.19 -10.15
C ALA A 107 5.68 0.00 -10.80
N ASN A 108 5.29 -0.13 -12.09
CA ASN A 108 4.59 0.90 -12.85
C ASN A 108 3.06 0.83 -12.72
N SER A 109 2.54 -0.12 -11.92
CA SER A 109 1.09 -0.25 -11.73
C SER A 109 0.60 0.83 -10.77
N TYR A 110 -0.25 1.72 -11.26
CA TYR A 110 -0.91 2.73 -10.45
C TYR A 110 -2.14 2.16 -9.78
N HIS A 111 -2.32 2.49 -8.52
CA HIS A 111 -3.55 2.20 -7.78
C HIS A 111 -3.74 3.11 -6.56
N ARG A 112 -4.92 3.06 -5.97
CA ARG A 112 -5.22 3.48 -4.60
C ARG A 112 -6.21 2.52 -3.98
N ILE A 113 -6.18 2.41 -2.66
CA ILE A 113 -7.01 1.51 -1.86
C ILE A 113 -8.11 2.31 -1.18
N GLU A 114 -9.34 1.77 -1.22
CA GLU A 114 -10.49 2.29 -0.49
C GLU A 114 -11.07 1.18 0.37
N LEU A 115 -11.10 1.37 1.68
CA LEU A 115 -11.81 0.51 2.63
C LEU A 115 -13.26 0.94 2.76
N GLU A 116 -14.15 0.00 3.02
CA GLU A 116 -15.48 0.32 3.53
C GLU A 116 -15.38 0.88 4.94
N GLU A 117 -16.26 1.82 5.27
CA GLU A 117 -16.27 2.46 6.58
C GLU A 117 -16.37 1.46 7.73
N GLY A 118 -15.54 1.63 8.76
CA GLY A 118 -15.50 0.76 9.93
C GLY A 118 -14.91 -0.62 9.70
N THR A 119 -14.31 -0.89 8.53
CA THR A 119 -13.67 -2.18 8.21
C THR A 119 -12.15 -2.12 8.26
N ASP A 120 -11.53 -3.29 8.38
CA ASP A 120 -10.09 -3.48 8.20
C ASP A 120 -9.81 -4.52 7.11
N CYS A 121 -8.63 -4.45 6.50
CA CYS A 121 -8.19 -5.44 5.54
C CYS A 121 -6.79 -5.96 5.89
N TRP A 122 -6.65 -7.27 5.93
CA TRP A 122 -5.40 -7.95 6.18
C TRP A 122 -4.83 -8.54 4.90
N THR A 123 -3.58 -8.24 4.61
CA THR A 123 -2.90 -8.75 3.42
C THR A 123 -1.55 -9.35 3.78
N MET A 124 -1.09 -10.32 3.01
CA MET A 124 0.32 -10.64 2.92
C MET A 124 0.89 -9.89 1.71
N PHE A 125 1.97 -9.16 1.93
CA PHE A 125 2.61 -8.31 0.93
C PHE A 125 4.08 -8.70 0.77
N MET A 126 4.49 -8.95 -0.46
CA MET A 126 5.81 -9.45 -0.81
C MET A 126 6.47 -8.51 -1.84
N PRO A 127 7.16 -7.45 -1.39
CA PRO A 127 7.87 -6.55 -2.29
C PRO A 127 9.15 -7.19 -2.83
N GLY A 128 9.39 -7.02 -4.12
CA GLY A 128 10.64 -7.33 -4.79
C GLY A 128 11.73 -6.26 -4.54
N PRO A 129 12.86 -6.32 -5.26
CA PRO A 129 13.94 -5.33 -5.11
C PRO A 129 13.46 -3.94 -5.55
N GLN A 130 13.97 -2.91 -4.89
CA GLN A 130 13.77 -1.53 -5.34
C GLN A 130 14.46 -1.33 -6.69
N ARG A 131 13.73 -0.78 -7.65
CA ARG A 131 14.22 -0.58 -9.02
C ARG A 131 14.09 0.85 -9.53
N ARG A 132 13.27 1.66 -8.84
CA ARG A 132 12.96 3.04 -9.25
C ARG A 132 12.49 3.87 -8.07
N GLU A 133 12.38 5.15 -8.27
CA GLU A 133 11.61 6.04 -7.42
C GLU A 133 10.11 5.85 -7.68
N TRP A 134 9.27 6.29 -6.75
CA TRP A 134 7.83 6.18 -6.82
C TRP A 134 7.14 7.53 -6.63
N GLY A 135 5.90 7.63 -7.06
CA GLY A 135 5.18 8.88 -6.99
C GLY A 135 3.68 8.72 -7.27
N PHE A 136 3.05 9.85 -7.47
CA PHE A 136 1.62 10.00 -7.65
C PHE A 136 1.29 10.46 -9.06
N LEU A 137 0.14 10.06 -9.58
CA LEU A 137 -0.38 10.51 -10.86
C LEU A 137 -1.45 11.59 -10.62
N VAL A 138 -1.07 12.84 -10.78
CA VAL A 138 -1.92 14.01 -10.58
C VAL A 138 -2.07 14.77 -11.89
N ASN A 139 -3.29 15.01 -12.35
CA ASN A 139 -3.56 15.74 -13.61
C ASN A 139 -2.72 15.25 -14.80
N ASN A 140 -2.63 13.93 -14.98
CA ASN A 140 -1.82 13.27 -16.02
C ASN A 140 -0.30 13.50 -15.91
N LYS A 141 0.19 13.97 -14.78
CA LYS A 141 1.63 14.12 -14.53
C LYS A 141 2.06 13.21 -13.38
N TRP A 142 3.17 12.52 -13.57
CA TRP A 142 3.82 11.81 -12.48
C TRP A 142 4.58 12.81 -11.62
N ILE A 143 4.29 12.82 -10.32
CA ILE A 143 4.93 13.67 -9.32
C ILE A 143 5.65 12.77 -8.32
N HIS A 144 6.94 13.03 -8.12
CA HIS A 144 7.75 12.30 -7.13
C HIS A 144 7.12 12.41 -5.73
N ASN A 145 7.16 11.34 -4.97
CA ASN A 145 6.48 11.26 -3.67
C ASN A 145 6.87 12.39 -2.70
N GLU A 146 8.16 12.76 -2.61
CA GLU A 146 8.60 13.85 -1.74
C GLU A 146 8.08 15.22 -2.17
N GLN A 147 8.01 15.47 -3.48
CA GLN A 147 7.47 16.71 -4.03
C GLN A 147 5.97 16.80 -3.73
N TYR A 148 5.21 15.74 -4.05
CA TYR A 148 3.78 15.66 -3.78
C TYR A 148 3.46 15.95 -2.30
N LEU A 149 4.19 15.33 -1.38
CA LEU A 149 3.99 15.51 0.06
C LEU A 149 4.35 16.91 0.56
N LYS A 150 5.31 17.60 -0.06
CA LYS A 150 5.62 19.00 0.25
C LYS A 150 4.49 19.92 -0.21
N GLU A 151 3.99 19.74 -1.44
CA GLU A 151 2.90 20.54 -2.00
C GLU A 151 1.61 20.40 -1.18
N MET A 152 1.26 19.18 -0.75
CA MET A 152 0.09 18.93 0.10
C MET A 152 0.18 19.61 1.46
N LYS A 153 1.36 19.68 2.07
CA LYS A 153 1.56 20.38 3.35
C LYS A 153 1.44 21.89 3.24
N HIS A 154 1.79 22.48 2.10
CA HIS A 154 1.72 23.93 1.89
C HIS A 154 0.36 24.38 1.33
N GLY A 155 -0.43 23.50 0.75
CA GLY A 155 -1.77 23.81 0.25
C GLY A 155 -2.87 23.84 1.33
N ASN A 156 -2.57 23.36 2.55
CA ASN A 156 -3.48 23.34 3.70
C ASN A 156 -3.16 24.42 4.76
N SER A 157 -2.37 25.44 4.41
CA SER A 157 -2.01 26.59 5.26
C SER A 157 -2.72 27.87 4.83
#